data_4de828edaced883a24d9da9069a7eaca
#
_entry.id   4de828edaced883a24d9da9069a7eaca
#
_cell.length_a   1.000
_cell.length_b   1.000
_cell.length_c   1.000
_cell.angle_alpha   90.00
_cell.angle_beta   90.00
_cell.angle_gamma   90.00
#
_symmetry.space_group_name_H-M   'P 1'
#
loop_
_entity.id
_entity.type
_entity.pdbx_description
1 polymer ?
#
loop_
_entity_poly.entity_id
_entity_poly.type
_entity_poly.pdbx_seq_one_letter_code
_entity_poly.pdbx_strand_id
1 'polypeptide(L)'
;MTGLRFLFRVTLRRLDLAAEIYHIREPQKIPLVMSQDEMKRLLAVATSLKARTLLSLGYGCGLRAGEVVRLKVKDIDRAQKVIRVEQSKGRKDRHVMLSPEMLGLLRQWWKARPRRWDAGVPLQERVLFPGRKPGKPMTTRQLSRLFHQAADAAGIKKSVTLHALRHSFAAHLLEDDTDIRLIQAVLETTTNCPPTAGRGADHVSVSSALRRDRAYPEALCVSRH
;
A
#
# COMPACT_ATOMS: atom_id res chain seq x y z
N MET A 1 -5.03 16.39 -19.94
CA MET A 1 -4.89 17.76 -20.50
C MET A 1 -4.43 18.66 -19.37
N THR A 2 -3.38 19.45 -19.56
CA THR A 2 -3.00 20.49 -18.60
C THR A 2 -4.08 21.57 -18.59
N GLY A 3 -4.44 22.09 -17.43
CA GLY A 3 -5.48 23.11 -17.27
C GLY A 3 -5.25 24.34 -18.16
N LEU A 4 -3.98 24.72 -18.38
CA LEU A 4 -3.60 25.83 -19.25
C LEU A 4 -3.98 25.57 -20.72
N ARG A 5 -3.76 24.36 -21.22
CA ARG A 5 -4.13 23.96 -22.58
C ARG A 5 -5.65 23.95 -22.77
N PHE A 6 -6.38 23.54 -21.73
CA PHE A 6 -7.83 23.61 -21.71
C PHE A 6 -8.32 25.08 -21.77
N LEU A 7 -7.73 25.94 -20.94
CA LEU A 7 -8.06 27.37 -20.91
C LEU A 7 -7.90 28.03 -22.29
N PHE A 8 -6.74 27.87 -22.91
CA PHE A 8 -6.49 28.46 -24.22
C PHE A 8 -7.37 27.88 -25.34
N ARG A 9 -7.55 26.54 -25.34
CA ARG A 9 -8.29 25.84 -26.38
C ARG A 9 -9.81 26.03 -26.29
N VAL A 10 -10.36 25.95 -25.08
CA VAL A 10 -11.81 25.91 -24.86
C VAL A 10 -12.36 27.27 -24.45
N THR A 11 -11.71 27.93 -23.47
CA THR A 11 -12.22 29.18 -22.91
C THR A 11 -11.87 30.39 -23.77
N LEU A 12 -10.61 30.52 -24.19
CA LEU A 12 -10.12 31.66 -24.96
C LEU A 12 -10.16 31.42 -26.46
N ARG A 13 -10.42 30.20 -26.92
CA ARG A 13 -10.44 29.78 -28.35
C ARG A 13 -9.18 30.19 -29.14
N ARG A 14 -8.06 30.38 -28.46
CA ARG A 14 -6.75 30.70 -29.03
C ARG A 14 -5.97 29.42 -29.28
N LEU A 15 -6.22 28.76 -30.44
CA LEU A 15 -5.58 27.52 -30.83
C LEU A 15 -4.08 27.69 -31.10
N ASP A 16 -3.69 28.85 -31.58
CA ASP A 16 -2.31 29.29 -31.77
C ASP A 16 -1.49 29.14 -30.47
N LEU A 17 -1.94 29.78 -29.41
CA LEU A 17 -1.26 29.72 -28.10
C LEU A 17 -1.35 28.32 -27.44
N ALA A 18 -2.44 27.61 -27.70
CA ALA A 18 -2.56 26.23 -27.17
C ALA A 18 -1.56 25.25 -27.83
N ALA A 19 -1.13 25.51 -29.05
CA ALA A 19 -0.12 24.73 -29.77
C ALA A 19 1.29 24.97 -29.23
N GLU A 20 1.61 26.17 -28.73
CA GLU A 20 2.90 26.54 -28.16
C GLU A 20 3.14 25.98 -26.76
N ILE A 21 2.10 25.43 -26.08
CA ILE A 21 2.24 24.83 -24.76
C ILE A 21 2.88 23.43 -24.90
N TYR A 22 4.16 23.34 -24.67
CA TYR A 22 4.89 22.07 -24.65
C TYR A 22 4.70 21.34 -23.32
N HIS A 23 4.50 20.02 -23.42
CA HIS A 23 4.57 19.15 -22.26
C HIS A 23 6.04 18.87 -21.96
N ILE A 24 6.59 19.56 -20.98
CA ILE A 24 7.90 19.19 -20.43
C ILE A 24 7.69 17.85 -19.72
N ARG A 25 8.30 16.79 -20.25
CA ARG A 25 8.36 15.49 -19.54
C ARG A 25 9.27 15.70 -18.33
N GLU A 26 8.67 15.68 -17.14
CA GLU A 26 9.48 15.61 -15.93
C GLU A 26 10.36 14.35 -15.98
N PRO A 27 11.67 14.47 -15.71
CA PRO A 27 12.54 13.30 -15.64
C PRO A 27 11.99 12.36 -14.57
N GLN A 28 11.71 11.11 -14.94
CA GLN A 28 11.24 10.10 -14.00
C GLN A 28 12.37 9.78 -13.02
N LYS A 29 12.26 10.27 -11.80
CA LYS A 29 13.17 9.91 -10.72
C LYS A 29 12.94 8.44 -10.38
N ILE A 30 14.02 7.67 -10.34
CA ILE A 30 13.99 6.28 -9.87
C ILE A 30 13.46 6.30 -8.43
N PRO A 31 12.41 5.51 -8.11
CA PRO A 31 11.90 5.43 -6.76
C PRO A 31 12.98 4.98 -5.79
N LEU A 32 13.10 5.67 -4.65
CA LEU A 32 13.99 5.24 -3.58
C LEU A 32 13.44 3.97 -2.93
N VAL A 33 14.22 2.91 -3.01
CA VAL A 33 13.94 1.61 -2.37
C VAL A 33 14.76 1.51 -1.09
N MET A 34 14.14 1.00 -0.04
CA MET A 34 14.83 0.64 1.20
C MET A 34 15.32 -0.80 1.11
N SER A 35 16.52 -1.09 1.60
CA SER A 35 17.03 -2.44 1.69
C SER A 35 16.24 -3.28 2.71
N GLN A 36 16.36 -4.61 2.64
CA GLN A 36 15.71 -5.50 3.60
C GLN A 36 16.16 -5.20 5.05
N ASP A 37 17.42 -4.86 5.27
CA ASP A 37 17.93 -4.50 6.59
C ASP A 37 17.40 -3.15 7.09
N GLU A 38 17.25 -2.16 6.21
CA GLU A 38 16.59 -0.90 6.54
C GLU A 38 15.13 -1.15 6.93
N MET A 39 14.43 -2.05 6.22
CA MET A 39 13.06 -2.44 6.54
C MET A 39 12.96 -3.17 7.89
N LYS A 40 13.86 -4.12 8.17
CA LYS A 40 13.93 -4.82 9.48
C LYS A 40 14.11 -3.81 10.62
N ARG A 41 15.06 -2.87 10.48
CA ARG A 41 15.31 -1.81 11.47
C ARG A 41 14.08 -0.91 11.65
N LEU A 42 13.46 -0.47 10.55
CA LEU A 42 12.26 0.37 10.59
C LEU A 42 11.12 -0.29 11.39
N LEU A 43 10.88 -1.57 11.14
CA LEU A 43 9.82 -2.32 11.82
C LEU A 43 10.17 -2.63 13.28
N ALA A 44 11.45 -2.87 13.59
CA ALA A 44 11.93 -3.13 14.96
C ALA A 44 11.81 -1.89 15.85
N VAL A 45 12.14 -0.71 15.33
CA VAL A 45 12.09 0.55 16.08
C VAL A 45 10.68 1.11 16.22
N ALA A 46 9.70 0.59 15.47
CA ALA A 46 8.30 1.01 15.60
C ALA A 46 7.77 0.73 17.01
N THR A 47 7.88 1.72 17.91
CA THR A 47 7.63 1.60 19.37
C THR A 47 6.18 1.27 19.72
N SER A 48 5.21 1.72 18.91
CA SER A 48 3.82 1.43 19.17
C SER A 48 3.30 0.29 18.30
N LEU A 49 2.48 -0.59 18.91
CA LEU A 49 1.80 -1.66 18.18
C LEU A 49 1.01 -1.13 16.97
N LYS A 50 0.43 0.08 17.10
CA LYS A 50 -0.25 0.78 16.00
C LYS A 50 0.70 1.07 14.84
N ALA A 51 1.83 1.70 15.11
CA ALA A 51 2.81 2.05 14.08
C ALA A 51 3.36 0.79 13.40
N ARG A 52 3.75 -0.20 14.20
CA ARG A 52 4.24 -1.49 13.70
C ARG A 52 3.24 -2.15 12.77
N THR A 53 1.96 -2.25 13.16
CA THR A 53 0.91 -2.86 12.33
C THR A 53 0.69 -2.09 11.02
N LEU A 54 0.66 -0.75 11.09
CA LEU A 54 0.46 0.11 9.91
C LEU A 54 1.61 -0.02 8.90
N LEU A 55 2.85 0.02 9.39
CA LEU A 55 4.05 -0.09 8.55
C LEU A 55 4.19 -1.48 7.95
N SER A 56 3.91 -2.52 8.75
CA SER A 56 3.91 -3.91 8.27
C SER A 56 2.85 -4.16 7.20
N LEU A 57 1.65 -3.54 7.29
CA LEU A 57 0.65 -3.61 6.22
C LEU A 57 1.11 -2.90 4.93
N GLY A 58 1.74 -1.73 5.07
CA GLY A 58 2.26 -0.99 3.92
C GLY A 58 3.35 -1.75 3.17
N TYR A 59 4.23 -2.40 3.91
CA TYR A 59 5.33 -3.19 3.36
C TYR A 59 4.89 -4.61 3.02
N GLY A 60 4.43 -5.41 3.98
CA GLY A 60 4.18 -6.86 3.79
C GLY A 60 2.97 -7.18 2.91
N CYS A 61 2.05 -6.24 2.72
CA CYS A 61 0.90 -6.39 1.83
C CYS A 61 0.95 -5.43 0.63
N GLY A 62 1.97 -4.61 0.51
CA GLY A 62 2.11 -3.63 -0.56
C GLY A 62 0.94 -2.65 -0.69
N LEU A 63 0.23 -2.35 0.41
CA LEU A 63 -0.93 -1.47 0.40
C LEU A 63 -0.54 0.01 0.26
N ARG A 64 -1.37 0.76 -0.46
CA ARG A 64 -1.20 2.23 -0.51
C ARG A 64 -1.59 2.85 0.84
N ALA A 65 -0.96 3.95 1.20
CA ALA A 65 -1.24 4.66 2.45
C ALA A 65 -2.74 4.93 2.70
N GLY A 66 -3.46 5.34 1.65
CA GLY A 66 -4.90 5.57 1.72
C GLY A 66 -5.72 4.30 1.91
N GLU A 67 -5.26 3.16 1.40
CA GLU A 67 -5.88 1.85 1.58
C GLU A 67 -5.68 1.37 3.02
N VAL A 68 -4.43 1.43 3.52
CA VAL A 68 -4.10 1.04 4.90
C VAL A 68 -4.96 1.76 5.94
N VAL A 69 -5.11 3.08 5.82
CA VAL A 69 -5.84 3.86 6.81
C VAL A 69 -7.36 3.62 6.77
N ARG A 70 -7.90 3.24 5.61
CA ARG A 70 -9.34 3.00 5.42
C ARG A 70 -9.79 1.57 5.67
N LEU A 71 -8.88 0.64 5.95
CA LEU A 71 -9.22 -0.76 6.20
C LEU A 71 -10.26 -0.90 7.30
N LYS A 72 -11.28 -1.72 7.01
CA LYS A 72 -12.36 -2.11 7.92
C LYS A 72 -12.27 -3.59 8.28
N VAL A 73 -13.04 -3.99 9.27
CA VAL A 73 -13.10 -5.39 9.70
C VAL A 73 -13.60 -6.31 8.58
N LYS A 74 -14.60 -5.87 7.80
CA LYS A 74 -15.16 -6.61 6.67
C LYS A 74 -14.14 -6.92 5.56
N ASP A 75 -13.10 -6.08 5.46
CA ASP A 75 -12.10 -6.21 4.40
C ASP A 75 -11.11 -7.36 4.65
N ILE A 76 -11.13 -7.93 5.87
CA ILE A 76 -10.22 -9.01 6.26
C ILE A 76 -10.94 -10.35 6.23
N ASP A 77 -10.64 -11.14 5.21
CA ASP A 77 -11.06 -12.53 5.16
C ASP A 77 -10.01 -13.44 5.81
N ARG A 78 -10.35 -13.93 7.01
CA ARG A 78 -9.48 -14.82 7.77
C ARG A 78 -9.46 -16.25 7.24
N ALA A 79 -10.54 -16.69 6.61
CA ALA A 79 -10.65 -18.04 6.07
C ALA A 79 -9.79 -18.17 4.81
N GLN A 80 -9.89 -17.19 3.91
CA GLN A 80 -9.11 -17.15 2.69
C GLN A 80 -7.72 -16.55 2.87
N LYS A 81 -7.43 -15.95 4.04
CA LYS A 81 -6.18 -15.24 4.34
C LYS A 81 -5.88 -14.12 3.32
N VAL A 82 -6.89 -13.31 3.04
CA VAL A 82 -6.77 -12.17 2.11
C VAL A 82 -7.35 -10.90 2.72
N ILE A 83 -6.83 -9.77 2.25
CA ILE A 83 -7.41 -8.45 2.46
C ILE A 83 -8.09 -8.03 1.16
N ARG A 84 -9.36 -7.73 1.21
CA ARG A 84 -10.11 -7.13 0.10
C ARG A 84 -9.89 -5.62 0.11
N VAL A 85 -9.37 -5.09 -0.98
CA VAL A 85 -9.18 -3.64 -1.17
C VAL A 85 -10.23 -3.14 -2.13
N GLU A 86 -11.24 -2.46 -1.58
CA GLU A 86 -12.32 -1.87 -2.37
C GLU A 86 -11.86 -0.57 -3.03
N GLN A 87 -12.31 -0.32 -4.26
CA GLN A 87 -12.13 0.94 -5.00
C GLN A 87 -10.67 1.44 -5.07
N SER A 88 -9.77 0.56 -5.41
CA SER A 88 -8.40 0.90 -5.77
C SER A 88 -8.37 1.87 -6.98
N LYS A 89 -7.21 2.39 -7.34
CA LYS A 89 -7.09 3.32 -8.50
C LYS A 89 -7.74 2.71 -9.74
N GLY A 90 -8.77 3.36 -10.28
CA GLY A 90 -9.56 2.87 -11.42
C GLY A 90 -10.84 2.12 -11.03
N ARG A 91 -11.30 2.18 -9.77
CA ARG A 91 -12.52 1.53 -9.24
C ARG A 91 -12.52 0.00 -9.33
N LYS A 92 -11.34 -0.63 -9.41
CA LYS A 92 -11.20 -2.09 -9.40
C LYS A 92 -10.93 -2.59 -8.00
N ASP A 93 -11.65 -3.60 -7.57
CA ASP A 93 -11.39 -4.32 -6.33
C ASP A 93 -10.21 -5.28 -6.56
N ARG A 94 -9.40 -5.47 -5.52
CA ARG A 94 -8.34 -6.47 -5.56
C ARG A 94 -8.22 -7.19 -4.22
N HIS A 95 -7.67 -8.38 -4.26
CA HIS A 95 -7.34 -9.17 -3.09
C HIS A 95 -5.83 -9.15 -2.88
N VAL A 96 -5.42 -8.94 -1.65
CA VAL A 96 -4.02 -8.96 -1.23
C VAL A 96 -3.84 -10.06 -0.21
N MET A 97 -2.78 -10.85 -0.35
CA MET A 97 -2.51 -11.93 0.58
C MET A 97 -2.15 -11.42 1.97
N LEU A 98 -2.64 -12.16 2.97
CA LEU A 98 -2.42 -11.88 4.38
C LEU A 98 -1.65 -13.03 5.01
N SER A 99 -0.39 -12.79 5.39
CA SER A 99 0.40 -13.80 6.07
C SER A 99 -0.15 -14.13 7.47
N PRO A 100 0.11 -15.34 8.00
CA PRO A 100 -0.30 -15.70 9.36
C PRO A 100 0.24 -14.73 10.42
N GLU A 101 1.48 -14.27 10.26
CA GLU A 101 2.15 -13.32 11.16
C GLU A 101 1.44 -11.98 11.16
N MET A 102 1.10 -11.48 9.94
CA MET A 102 0.36 -10.24 9.78
C MET A 102 -1.05 -10.35 10.38
N LEU A 103 -1.73 -11.49 10.20
CA LEU A 103 -3.02 -11.74 10.82
C LEU A 103 -2.89 -11.75 12.35
N GLY A 104 -1.82 -12.33 12.90
CA GLY A 104 -1.49 -12.29 14.32
C GLY A 104 -1.33 -10.87 14.84
N LEU A 105 -0.56 -10.05 14.12
CA LEU A 105 -0.32 -8.65 14.45
C LEU A 105 -1.62 -7.80 14.40
N LEU A 106 -2.46 -8.03 13.40
CA LEU A 106 -3.77 -7.39 13.29
C LEU A 106 -4.70 -7.78 14.46
N ARG A 107 -4.66 -9.05 14.91
CA ARG A 107 -5.44 -9.50 16.08
C ARG A 107 -4.97 -8.84 17.38
N GLN A 108 -3.64 -8.74 17.56
CA GLN A 108 -3.07 -8.04 18.72
C GLN A 108 -3.50 -6.57 18.72
N TRP A 109 -3.35 -5.89 17.58
CA TRP A 109 -3.80 -4.51 17.44
C TRP A 109 -5.31 -4.36 17.69
N TRP A 110 -6.14 -5.25 17.13
CA TRP A 110 -7.59 -5.23 17.34
C TRP A 110 -7.98 -5.30 18.81
N LYS A 111 -7.26 -6.10 19.60
CA LYS A 111 -7.49 -6.20 21.06
C LYS A 111 -7.04 -4.94 21.80
N ALA A 112 -5.92 -4.35 21.41
CA ALA A 112 -5.31 -3.20 22.08
C ALA A 112 -5.85 -1.84 21.64
N ARG A 113 -6.52 -1.74 20.48
CA ARG A 113 -6.99 -0.46 19.94
C ARG A 113 -8.07 0.20 20.82
N PRO A 114 -8.13 1.54 20.86
CA PRO A 114 -9.19 2.26 21.55
C PRO A 114 -10.57 1.96 20.93
N ARG A 115 -11.53 1.55 21.77
CA ARG A 115 -12.90 1.19 21.34
C ARG A 115 -13.91 2.35 21.50
N ARG A 116 -13.50 3.47 22.06
CA ARG A 116 -14.36 4.63 22.36
C ARG A 116 -15.14 5.17 21.17
N TRP A 117 -14.69 4.86 19.94
CA TRP A 117 -15.32 5.34 18.71
C TRP A 117 -16.15 4.27 17.99
N ASP A 118 -16.32 3.11 18.61
CA ASP A 118 -17.05 1.96 18.03
C ASP A 118 -18.54 1.98 18.37
N ALA A 119 -18.98 2.86 19.30
CA ALA A 119 -20.36 2.92 19.73
C ALA A 119 -21.29 3.23 18.54
N GLY A 120 -22.34 2.42 18.39
CA GLY A 120 -23.31 2.57 17.29
C GLY A 120 -22.83 2.10 15.91
N VAL A 121 -21.57 1.66 15.77
CA VAL A 121 -21.06 1.18 14.49
C VAL A 121 -21.09 -0.35 14.43
N PRO A 122 -21.75 -0.97 13.42
CA PRO A 122 -21.72 -2.41 13.22
C PRO A 122 -20.28 -2.95 13.12
N LEU A 123 -20.03 -4.14 13.66
CA LEU A 123 -18.67 -4.72 13.72
C LEU A 123 -17.96 -4.72 12.36
N GLN A 124 -18.67 -5.08 11.31
CA GLN A 124 -18.16 -5.17 9.94
C GLN A 124 -17.65 -3.83 9.39
N GLU A 125 -18.34 -2.73 9.76
CA GLU A 125 -18.02 -1.37 9.27
C GLU A 125 -17.00 -0.63 10.14
N ARG A 126 -16.57 -1.24 11.26
CA ARG A 126 -15.56 -0.62 12.12
C ARG A 126 -14.22 -0.52 11.43
N VAL A 127 -13.64 0.69 11.48
CA VAL A 127 -12.30 0.92 10.95
C VAL A 127 -11.24 0.29 11.85
N LEU A 128 -10.21 -0.30 11.25
CA LEU A 128 -9.10 -0.90 12.01
C LEU A 128 -8.25 0.17 12.68
N PHE A 129 -8.06 1.31 12.03
CA PHE A 129 -7.24 2.42 12.50
C PHE A 129 -8.07 3.68 12.70
N PRO A 130 -8.77 3.79 13.85
CA PRO A 130 -9.58 4.95 14.12
C PRO A 130 -8.74 6.23 14.25
N GLY A 131 -9.29 7.32 13.74
CA GLY A 131 -8.73 8.65 13.82
C GLY A 131 -9.13 9.37 15.12
N ARG A 132 -9.03 10.71 15.10
CA ARG A 132 -9.45 11.55 16.22
C ARG A 132 -10.97 11.76 16.30
N LYS A 133 -11.65 11.70 15.15
CA LYS A 133 -13.11 11.88 15.05
C LYS A 133 -13.81 10.52 15.11
N PRO A 134 -14.97 10.42 15.79
CA PRO A 134 -15.78 9.20 15.85
C PRO A 134 -16.09 8.65 14.46
N GLY A 135 -16.00 7.34 14.28
CA GLY A 135 -16.32 6.64 13.03
C GLY A 135 -15.43 6.96 11.82
N LYS A 136 -14.49 7.90 11.94
CA LYS A 136 -13.58 8.24 10.84
C LYS A 136 -12.23 7.56 10.98
N PRO A 137 -11.63 7.08 9.87
CA PRO A 137 -10.28 6.54 9.88
C PRO A 137 -9.24 7.63 10.20
N MET A 138 -8.04 7.21 10.57
CA MET A 138 -6.90 8.12 10.66
C MET A 138 -6.56 8.69 9.28
N THR A 139 -5.90 9.85 9.26
CA THR A 139 -5.50 10.49 8.01
C THR A 139 -4.17 9.92 7.50
N THR A 140 -3.95 9.95 6.19
CA THR A 140 -2.66 9.59 5.58
C THR A 140 -1.52 10.46 6.08
N ARG A 141 -1.79 11.72 6.44
CA ARG A 141 -0.80 12.63 7.05
C ARG A 141 -0.34 12.14 8.43
N GLN A 142 -1.26 11.55 9.23
CA GLN A 142 -0.90 10.94 10.52
C GLN A 142 -0.04 9.70 10.31
N LEU A 143 -0.38 8.86 9.33
CA LEU A 143 0.43 7.70 8.96
C LEU A 143 1.83 8.13 8.47
N SER A 144 1.91 9.15 7.61
CA SER A 144 3.19 9.69 7.14
C SER A 144 4.08 10.17 8.31
N ARG A 145 3.47 10.82 9.30
CA ARG A 145 4.19 11.29 10.49
C ARG A 145 4.75 10.12 11.30
N LEU A 146 3.96 9.05 11.49
CA LEU A 146 4.42 7.83 12.18
C LEU A 146 5.56 7.15 11.40
N PHE A 147 5.47 7.13 10.08
CA PHE A 147 6.53 6.59 9.22
C PHE A 147 7.83 7.36 9.37
N HIS A 148 7.81 8.71 9.27
CA HIS A 148 9.02 9.52 9.42
C HIS A 148 9.63 9.38 10.80
N GLN A 149 8.83 9.38 11.87
CA GLN A 149 9.31 9.13 13.22
C GLN A 149 10.03 7.77 13.35
N ALA A 150 9.49 6.73 12.74
CA ALA A 150 10.13 5.41 12.73
C ALA A 150 11.39 5.40 11.85
N ALA A 151 11.40 6.09 10.70
CA ALA A 151 12.56 6.19 9.82
C ALA A 151 13.72 6.94 10.48
N ASP A 152 13.43 8.05 11.15
CA ASP A 152 14.41 8.83 11.90
C ASP A 152 15.02 8.00 13.04
N ALA A 153 14.17 7.30 13.82
CA ALA A 153 14.61 6.43 14.91
C ALA A 153 15.41 5.20 14.40
N ALA A 154 15.12 4.72 13.19
CA ALA A 154 15.88 3.63 12.54
C ALA A 154 17.21 4.10 11.92
N GLY A 155 17.51 5.41 11.96
CA GLY A 155 18.71 5.98 11.36
C GLY A 155 18.71 5.96 9.83
N ILE A 156 17.55 5.97 9.20
CA ILE A 156 17.42 5.96 7.74
C ILE A 156 17.62 7.39 7.22
N LYS A 157 18.80 7.65 6.65
CA LYS A 157 19.19 8.97 6.14
C LYS A 157 18.58 9.31 4.76
N LYS A 158 18.00 8.34 4.08
CA LYS A 158 17.38 8.53 2.76
C LYS A 158 16.09 9.34 2.90
N SER A 159 15.82 10.23 1.95
CA SER A 159 14.54 10.94 1.88
C SER A 159 13.44 10.00 1.35
N VAL A 160 12.98 9.10 2.20
CA VAL A 160 11.96 8.09 1.89
C VAL A 160 10.56 8.59 2.23
N THR A 161 9.57 8.09 1.51
CA THR A 161 8.15 8.38 1.74
C THR A 161 7.38 7.10 2.03
N LEU A 162 6.13 7.21 2.45
CA LEU A 162 5.25 6.03 2.61
C LEU A 162 5.15 5.18 1.32
N HIS A 163 5.31 5.78 0.15
CA HIS A 163 5.32 5.05 -1.12
C HIS A 163 6.54 4.14 -1.25
N ALA A 164 7.66 4.50 -0.60
CA ALA A 164 8.85 3.67 -0.59
C ALA A 164 8.61 2.29 0.04
N LEU A 165 7.70 2.16 1.02
CA LEU A 165 7.31 0.86 1.58
C LEU A 165 6.81 -0.11 0.51
N ARG A 166 5.89 0.37 -0.33
CA ARG A 166 5.32 -0.42 -1.42
C ARG A 166 6.32 -0.67 -2.55
N HIS A 167 7.18 0.30 -2.84
CA HIS A 167 8.24 0.11 -3.83
C HIS A 167 9.29 -0.90 -3.34
N SER A 168 9.65 -0.85 -2.06
CA SER A 168 10.56 -1.84 -1.46
C SER A 168 9.94 -3.24 -1.43
N PHE A 169 8.63 -3.36 -1.17
CA PHE A 169 7.93 -4.63 -1.29
C PHE A 169 8.06 -5.22 -2.70
N ALA A 170 7.77 -4.39 -3.73
CA ALA A 170 7.88 -4.82 -5.13
C ALA A 170 9.31 -5.22 -5.52
N ALA A 171 10.31 -4.43 -5.09
CA ALA A 171 11.71 -4.69 -5.40
C ALA A 171 12.21 -5.97 -4.73
N HIS A 172 11.87 -6.18 -3.45
CA HIS A 172 12.27 -7.39 -2.72
C HIS A 172 11.60 -8.65 -3.28
N LEU A 173 10.35 -8.58 -3.74
CA LEU A 173 9.72 -9.69 -4.46
C LEU A 173 10.43 -10.02 -5.77
N LEU A 174 10.96 -9.00 -6.47
CA LEU A 174 11.77 -9.22 -7.68
C LEU A 174 13.14 -9.84 -7.34
N GLU A 175 13.76 -9.43 -6.23
CA GLU A 175 15.00 -10.02 -5.73
C GLU A 175 14.82 -11.49 -5.33
N ASP A 176 13.61 -11.86 -4.89
CA ASP A 176 13.20 -13.23 -4.54
C ASP A 176 12.74 -14.04 -5.78
N ASP A 177 13.13 -13.67 -6.98
CA ASP A 177 12.80 -14.32 -8.28
C ASP A 177 11.30 -14.47 -8.56
N THR A 178 10.46 -13.62 -7.95
CA THR A 178 9.01 -13.62 -8.22
C THR A 178 8.71 -13.04 -9.60
N ASP A 179 7.88 -13.72 -10.41
CA ASP A 179 7.49 -13.24 -11.74
C ASP A 179 6.93 -11.81 -11.69
N ILE A 180 7.48 -10.93 -12.53
CA ILE A 180 7.08 -9.52 -12.62
C ILE A 180 5.58 -9.35 -12.94
N ARG A 181 4.99 -10.28 -13.69
CA ARG A 181 3.54 -10.27 -14.00
C ARG A 181 2.72 -10.53 -12.74
N LEU A 182 3.20 -11.40 -11.86
CA LEU A 182 2.57 -11.70 -10.58
C LEU A 182 2.66 -10.50 -9.65
N ILE A 183 3.82 -9.84 -9.60
CA ILE A 183 4.01 -8.60 -8.82
C ILE A 183 3.09 -7.49 -9.34
N GLN A 184 2.98 -7.34 -10.65
CA GLN A 184 2.08 -6.38 -11.28
C GLN A 184 0.62 -6.66 -10.92
N ALA A 185 0.18 -7.92 -10.97
CA ALA A 185 -1.18 -8.33 -10.60
C ALA A 185 -1.49 -8.03 -9.12
N VAL A 186 -0.54 -8.31 -8.22
CA VAL A 186 -0.69 -8.02 -6.78
C VAL A 186 -0.74 -6.52 -6.51
N LEU A 187 0.08 -5.76 -7.20
CA LEU A 187 0.17 -4.32 -7.00
C LEU A 187 -0.79 -3.51 -7.87
N GLU A 188 -1.38 -4.10 -8.94
CA GLU A 188 -2.13 -3.36 -9.97
C GLU A 188 -1.38 -2.08 -10.40
N THR A 189 -0.08 -2.19 -10.55
CA THR A 189 0.69 -1.11 -11.15
C THR A 189 0.38 -1.12 -12.64
N THR A 190 -0.52 -0.25 -13.07
CA THR A 190 -0.74 0.06 -14.49
C THR A 190 0.53 0.71 -15.04
N THR A 191 1.53 -0.08 -15.37
CA THR A 191 2.46 0.31 -16.42
C THR A 191 1.69 0.13 -17.72
N ASN A 192 1.63 1.19 -18.55
CA ASN A 192 1.10 1.14 -19.90
C ASN A 192 1.91 0.12 -20.73
N CYS A 193 1.61 -1.16 -20.56
CA CYS A 193 1.97 -2.18 -21.50
C CYS A 193 0.74 -2.39 -22.38
N PRO A 194 0.85 -2.29 -23.72
CA PRO A 194 -0.29 -2.52 -24.61
C PRO A 194 -0.82 -3.95 -24.35
N PRO A 195 -2.14 -4.17 -24.47
CA PRO A 195 -2.72 -5.47 -24.26
C PRO A 195 -2.23 -6.43 -25.36
N THR A 196 -1.23 -7.24 -25.06
CA THR A 196 -1.03 -8.45 -25.84
C THR A 196 -2.18 -9.38 -25.49
N ALA A 197 -3.06 -9.57 -26.46
CA ALA A 197 -4.17 -10.51 -26.40
C ALA A 197 -3.69 -11.90 -25.97
N GLY A 198 -4.19 -12.39 -24.85
CA GLY A 198 -3.87 -13.73 -24.38
C GLY A 198 -4.51 -14.04 -23.02
N ARG A 199 -5.71 -14.63 -23.08
CA ARG A 199 -6.38 -15.52 -22.10
C ARG A 199 -6.36 -15.07 -20.61
N GLY A 200 -7.57 -14.95 -20.09
CA GLY A 200 -7.92 -14.70 -18.69
C GLY A 200 -7.12 -15.59 -17.72
N ALA A 201 -6.31 -14.95 -16.92
CA ALA A 201 -5.74 -15.55 -15.73
C ALA A 201 -6.78 -15.41 -14.62
N ASP A 202 -7.44 -16.52 -14.29
CA ASP A 202 -8.39 -16.60 -13.22
C ASP A 202 -7.79 -16.10 -11.93
N HIS A 203 -8.49 -15.23 -11.24
CA HIS A 203 -8.14 -14.58 -9.97
C HIS A 203 -7.70 -15.58 -8.86
N VAL A 204 -8.14 -16.83 -8.98
CA VAL A 204 -7.78 -17.95 -8.10
C VAL A 204 -6.35 -18.44 -8.30
N SER A 205 -5.80 -18.31 -9.52
CA SER A 205 -4.47 -18.80 -9.89
C SER A 205 -3.33 -17.97 -9.26
N VAL A 206 -3.51 -16.65 -9.16
CA VAL A 206 -2.50 -15.74 -8.58
C VAL A 206 -2.30 -16.01 -7.08
N SER A 207 -3.41 -16.23 -6.37
CA SER A 207 -3.40 -16.52 -4.92
C SER A 207 -2.75 -17.87 -4.60
N SER A 208 -2.85 -18.86 -5.51
CA SER A 208 -2.27 -20.19 -5.33
C SER A 208 -0.79 -20.25 -5.71
N ALA A 209 -0.35 -19.43 -6.66
CA ALA A 209 1.05 -19.32 -7.06
C ALA A 209 1.90 -18.67 -5.97
N LEU A 210 1.44 -17.53 -5.39
CA LEU A 210 2.12 -16.88 -4.25
C LEU A 210 2.20 -17.74 -2.99
N ARG A 211 1.32 -18.74 -2.83
CA ARG A 211 1.38 -19.68 -1.70
C ARG A 211 2.43 -20.78 -1.87
N ARG A 212 2.78 -21.12 -3.11
CA ARG A 212 3.77 -22.17 -3.41
C ARG A 212 5.21 -21.67 -3.33
N ASP A 213 5.44 -20.46 -3.78
CA ASP A 213 6.75 -19.82 -3.69
C ASP A 213 6.78 -19.04 -2.38
N ARG A 214 7.57 -19.37 -1.42
CA ARG A 214 7.78 -18.68 -0.11
C ARG A 214 7.93 -17.14 -0.20
N ALA A 215 7.12 -16.49 -1.02
CA ALA A 215 7.22 -15.11 -1.50
C ALA A 215 6.74 -14.07 -0.47
N TYR A 216 7.13 -14.25 0.79
CA TYR A 216 7.08 -13.16 1.76
C TYR A 216 8.50 -12.77 2.13
N PRO A 217 8.84 -11.47 2.03
CA PRO A 217 10.16 -10.99 2.45
C PRO A 217 10.42 -11.44 3.88
N GLU A 218 11.54 -12.10 4.13
CA GLU A 218 11.98 -12.57 5.46
C GLU A 218 11.97 -11.48 6.55
N ALA A 219 11.96 -10.21 6.12
CA ALA A 219 11.89 -9.05 7.00
C ALA A 219 10.66 -9.04 7.94
N LEU A 220 9.62 -9.84 7.67
CA LEU A 220 8.44 -9.98 8.54
C LEU A 220 8.58 -11.12 9.55
N CYS A 221 9.56 -12.01 9.36
CA CYS A 221 9.92 -13.04 10.34
C CYS A 221 10.78 -12.42 11.45
N VAL A 222 10.21 -11.56 12.26
CA VAL A 222 10.86 -11.12 13.51
C VAL A 222 10.76 -12.28 14.49
N SER A 223 11.90 -12.96 14.71
CA SER A 223 12.09 -14.00 15.69
C SER A 223 11.40 -13.65 17.01
N ARG A 224 10.62 -14.59 17.50
CA ARG A 224 10.15 -14.59 18.90
C ARG A 224 11.38 -14.81 19.78
N HIS A 225 11.75 -13.82 20.55
CA HIS A 225 12.42 -13.99 21.83
C HIS A 225 11.55 -13.36 22.90
#